data_b7f2cba92efa7da1e7237c39c932b108
#
_entry.id   b7f2cba92efa7da1e7237c39c932b108
#
_cell.length_a   1.000
_cell.length_b   1.000
_cell.length_c   1.000
_cell.angle_alpha   90.00
_cell.angle_beta   90.00
_cell.angle_gamma   90.00
#
_symmetry.space_group_name_H-M   'P 1'
#
loop_
_entity.id
_entity.type
_entity.pdbx_description
1 polymer ?
#
loop_
_entity_poly.entity_id
_entity_poly.type
_entity_poly.pdbx_seq_one_letter_code
_entity_poly.pdbx_strand_id
1 'polypeptide(L)'
;MTLYGIGLGPGQADLVTVRGKDVLERVDVVYSPGRLSRTVALNHVPESKIGDLDFPMTRDEEKLRAAWKEAAEEIAPQARDGDAAFVTLGDPNVYSTFGHLRRTLDAFHPDVDVEIVPGVSAMTAFATAFDVEIEAGAGLALREAANGHAPTGPDRMILFKVTDAPATHEKLVAAGYDVTYGRRLYMEQGETVITDDPADIDERDYYTLAYAVKRDLDIEPATARFEELGDATGVGERA
;
A
#
# COMPACT_ATOMS: atom_id res chain seq x y z
N MET A 1 24.60 -6.16 11.56
CA MET A 1 24.03 -4.87 11.92
C MET A 1 23.38 -4.34 10.66
N THR A 2 22.08 -4.16 10.69
CA THR A 2 21.29 -4.02 9.48
C THR A 2 20.14 -3.04 9.72
N LEU A 3 19.82 -2.20 8.72
CA LEU A 3 18.57 -1.48 8.67
C LEU A 3 17.51 -2.33 7.94
N TYR A 4 16.44 -2.67 8.63
CA TYR A 4 15.30 -3.37 8.04
C TYR A 4 14.23 -2.40 7.59
N GLY A 5 13.91 -2.36 6.29
CA GLY A 5 12.71 -1.71 5.78
C GLY A 5 11.52 -2.66 5.87
N ILE A 6 10.60 -2.42 6.81
CA ILE A 6 9.52 -3.37 7.13
C ILE A 6 8.17 -2.86 6.65
N GLY A 7 7.46 -3.67 5.87
CA GLY A 7 6.07 -3.46 5.54
C GLY A 7 5.14 -3.93 6.66
N LEU A 8 4.35 -3.01 7.21
CA LEU A 8 3.38 -3.28 8.28
C LEU A 8 2.01 -3.76 7.78
N GLY A 9 1.87 -4.00 6.48
CA GLY A 9 0.56 -4.30 5.93
C GLY A 9 -0.35 -3.06 5.84
N PRO A 10 -1.64 -3.24 5.52
CA PRO A 10 -2.55 -2.13 5.20
C PRO A 10 -2.96 -1.28 6.40
N GLY A 11 -2.76 -1.75 7.65
CA GLY A 11 -3.06 -0.95 8.85
C GLY A 11 -3.52 -1.73 10.07
N GLN A 12 -4.05 -2.95 9.91
CA GLN A 12 -4.35 -3.85 11.02
C GLN A 12 -3.08 -4.57 11.48
N ALA A 13 -2.89 -4.67 12.79
CA ALA A 13 -1.68 -5.24 13.37
C ALA A 13 -1.49 -6.75 13.06
N ASP A 14 -2.57 -7.50 12.88
CA ASP A 14 -2.56 -8.93 12.54
C ASP A 14 -2.22 -9.21 11.06
N LEU A 15 -2.18 -8.17 10.22
CA LEU A 15 -1.74 -8.26 8.82
C LEU A 15 -0.24 -7.95 8.62
N VAL A 16 0.50 -7.76 9.70
CA VAL A 16 1.95 -7.77 9.68
C VAL A 16 2.44 -9.19 9.40
N THR A 17 3.38 -9.35 8.49
CA THR A 17 3.93 -10.69 8.19
C THR A 17 4.64 -11.27 9.41
N VAL A 18 4.66 -12.61 9.54
CA VAL A 18 5.39 -13.30 10.62
C VAL A 18 6.85 -12.83 10.66
N ARG A 19 7.51 -12.74 9.49
CA ARG A 19 8.88 -12.22 9.41
C ARG A 19 8.99 -10.76 9.88
N GLY A 20 8.03 -9.92 9.52
CA GLY A 20 7.98 -8.52 9.97
C GLY A 20 7.91 -8.43 11.49
N LYS A 21 7.03 -9.21 12.11
CA LYS A 21 6.90 -9.30 13.56
C LYS A 21 8.19 -9.80 14.22
N ASP A 22 8.76 -10.90 13.73
CA ASP A 22 10.00 -11.48 14.29
C ASP A 22 11.17 -10.49 14.23
N VAL A 23 11.26 -9.67 13.16
CA VAL A 23 12.28 -8.63 13.04
C VAL A 23 12.01 -7.48 14.01
N LEU A 24 10.77 -7.01 14.12
CA LEU A 24 10.39 -5.95 15.05
C LEU A 24 10.70 -6.30 16.51
N GLU A 25 10.48 -7.55 16.92
CA GLU A 25 10.76 -8.00 18.28
C GLU A 25 12.26 -7.96 18.63
N ARG A 26 13.13 -8.21 17.66
CA ARG A 26 14.59 -8.31 17.88
C ARG A 26 15.38 -7.03 17.67
N VAL A 27 14.92 -6.09 16.82
CA VAL A 27 15.67 -4.84 16.57
C VAL A 27 15.76 -3.96 17.82
N ASP A 28 16.80 -3.14 17.87
CA ASP A 28 17.08 -2.26 19.01
C ASP A 28 16.19 -1.00 18.95
N VAL A 29 15.93 -0.48 17.74
CA VAL A 29 15.14 0.72 17.52
C VAL A 29 14.27 0.61 16.27
N VAL A 30 13.07 1.21 16.33
CA VAL A 30 12.09 1.24 15.22
C VAL A 30 11.74 2.68 14.90
N TYR A 31 11.98 3.08 13.67
CA TYR A 31 11.66 4.41 13.14
C TYR A 31 10.39 4.37 12.27
N SER A 32 9.58 5.40 12.37
CA SER A 32 8.34 5.54 11.60
C SER A 32 8.20 6.94 11.02
N PRO A 33 7.90 7.09 9.72
CA PRO A 33 7.74 8.39 9.08
C PRO A 33 6.41 9.08 9.42
N GLY A 34 5.51 8.42 10.13
CA GLY A 34 4.22 8.99 10.43
C GLY A 34 3.42 8.28 11.52
N ARG A 35 2.38 8.96 12.00
CA ARG A 35 1.60 8.52 13.15
C ARG A 35 0.94 7.15 12.95
N LEU A 36 0.38 6.87 11.76
CA LEU A 36 -0.35 5.61 11.54
C LEU A 36 0.58 4.39 11.54
N SER A 37 1.71 4.45 10.85
CA SER A 37 2.70 3.37 10.90
C SER A 37 3.27 3.19 12.31
N ARG A 38 3.47 4.28 13.06
CA ARG A 38 3.86 4.23 14.47
C ARG A 38 2.82 3.49 15.31
N THR A 39 1.53 3.79 15.12
CA THR A 39 0.44 3.12 15.87
C THR A 39 0.43 1.61 15.62
N VAL A 40 0.58 1.18 14.36
CA VAL A 40 0.65 -0.26 14.04
C VAL A 40 1.89 -0.89 14.67
N ALA A 41 3.06 -0.25 14.58
CA ALA A 41 4.30 -0.77 15.18
C ALA A 41 4.20 -0.95 16.70
N LEU A 42 3.51 -0.05 17.41
CA LEU A 42 3.29 -0.13 18.86
C LEU A 42 2.47 -1.35 19.32
N ASN A 43 1.79 -2.06 18.41
CA ASN A 43 1.18 -3.35 18.74
C ASN A 43 2.22 -4.50 18.84
N HIS A 44 3.43 -4.28 18.32
CA HIS A 44 4.47 -5.30 18.22
C HIS A 44 5.72 -4.98 19.04
N VAL A 45 5.95 -3.69 19.36
CA VAL A 45 7.13 -3.26 20.12
C VAL A 45 6.73 -2.29 21.23
N PRO A 46 7.47 -2.25 22.35
CA PRO A 46 7.25 -1.25 23.39
C PRO A 46 7.65 0.15 22.90
N GLU A 47 7.00 1.18 23.44
CA GLU A 47 7.26 2.57 23.07
C GLU A 47 8.73 2.99 23.26
N SER A 48 9.44 2.38 24.21
CA SER A 48 10.86 2.63 24.46
C SER A 48 11.78 2.25 23.30
N LYS A 49 11.30 1.43 22.34
CA LYS A 49 12.03 1.09 21.12
C LYS A 49 11.73 2.04 19.95
N ILE A 50 10.76 2.94 20.07
CA ILE A 50 10.41 3.85 18.98
C ILE A 50 11.37 5.03 18.97
N GLY A 51 12.13 5.14 17.88
CA GLY A 51 12.95 6.31 17.59
C GLY A 51 12.12 7.47 17.01
N ASP A 52 12.50 8.68 17.34
CA ASP A 52 11.85 9.88 16.84
C ASP A 52 12.44 10.29 15.48
N LEU A 53 11.58 10.57 14.51
CA LEU A 53 11.93 11.19 13.25
C LEU A 53 10.99 12.37 13.00
N ASP A 54 11.56 13.52 12.69
CA ASP A 54 10.78 14.72 12.34
C ASP A 54 10.69 14.86 10.82
N PHE A 55 9.51 14.56 10.27
CA PHE A 55 9.22 14.77 8.86
C PHE A 55 8.27 15.94 8.68
N PRO A 56 8.69 17.00 7.97
CA PRO A 56 7.86 18.17 7.76
C PRO A 56 6.68 17.84 6.84
N MET A 57 5.49 18.28 7.21
CA MET A 57 4.28 18.23 6.37
C MET A 57 4.37 19.29 5.27
N THR A 58 5.20 19.06 4.26
CA THR A 58 5.48 20.02 3.18
C THR A 58 5.51 19.33 1.82
N ARG A 59 5.31 20.14 0.75
CA ARG A 59 5.54 19.75 -0.65
C ARG A 59 6.83 20.36 -1.22
N ASP A 60 7.57 21.09 -0.39
CA ASP A 60 8.84 21.69 -0.75
C ASP A 60 9.90 20.59 -0.84
N GLU A 61 10.37 20.32 -2.06
CA GLU A 61 11.32 19.24 -2.32
C GLU A 61 12.66 19.44 -1.63
N GLU A 62 13.12 20.68 -1.44
CA GLU A 62 14.38 20.96 -0.76
C GLU A 62 14.27 20.61 0.72
N LYS A 63 13.17 21.01 1.36
CA LYS A 63 12.88 20.64 2.76
C LYS A 63 12.72 19.14 2.95
N LEU A 64 12.04 18.47 2.01
CA LEU A 64 11.90 17.01 2.06
C LEU A 64 13.25 16.31 1.91
N ARG A 65 14.13 16.77 0.99
CA ARG A 65 15.50 16.23 0.85
C ARG A 65 16.35 16.44 2.08
N ALA A 66 16.25 17.63 2.70
CA ALA A 66 16.94 17.90 3.97
C ALA A 66 16.47 16.96 5.07
N ALA A 67 15.14 16.78 5.23
CA ALA A 67 14.57 15.88 6.23
C ALA A 67 14.99 14.41 6.01
N TRP A 68 15.05 13.95 4.76
CA TRP A 68 15.56 12.60 4.47
C TRP A 68 17.03 12.44 4.81
N LYS A 69 17.83 13.48 4.59
CA LYS A 69 19.24 13.47 4.97
C LYS A 69 19.40 13.43 6.49
N GLU A 70 18.66 14.25 7.22
CA GLU A 70 18.65 14.25 8.69
C GLU A 70 18.19 12.87 9.24
N ALA A 71 17.15 12.30 8.66
CA ALA A 71 16.71 10.94 9.03
C ALA A 71 17.79 9.89 8.77
N ALA A 72 18.50 9.96 7.65
CA ALA A 72 19.60 9.04 7.35
C ALA A 72 20.78 9.23 8.34
N GLU A 73 21.11 10.45 8.72
CA GLU A 73 22.14 10.80 9.72
C GLU A 73 21.75 10.25 11.12
N GLU A 74 20.47 10.27 11.48
CA GLU A 74 19.96 9.68 12.74
C GLU A 74 19.99 8.15 12.72
N ILE A 75 19.55 7.53 11.63
CA ILE A 75 19.38 6.08 11.51
C ILE A 75 20.72 5.35 11.30
N ALA A 76 21.63 5.91 10.51
CA ALA A 76 22.86 5.22 10.12
C ALA A 76 23.74 4.78 11.29
N PRO A 77 23.97 5.58 12.35
CA PRO A 77 24.71 5.12 13.52
C PRO A 77 24.04 3.93 14.20
N GLN A 78 22.72 3.95 14.37
CA GLN A 78 21.97 2.89 15.02
C GLN A 78 22.06 1.56 14.23
N ALA A 79 21.97 1.66 12.89
CA ALA A 79 22.11 0.50 12.01
C ALA A 79 23.56 -0.05 11.93
N ARG A 80 24.58 0.74 12.29
CA ARG A 80 25.98 0.29 12.40
C ARG A 80 26.28 -0.39 13.73
N ASP A 81 25.70 0.11 14.81
CA ASP A 81 25.99 -0.36 16.17
C ASP A 81 25.09 -1.53 16.58
N GLY A 82 23.91 -1.67 15.91
CA GLY A 82 22.91 -2.69 16.18
C GLY A 82 22.01 -2.95 14.98
N ASP A 83 20.84 -3.53 15.24
CA ASP A 83 19.79 -3.72 14.25
C ASP A 83 18.72 -2.63 14.42
N ALA A 84 18.43 -1.90 13.36
CA ALA A 84 17.38 -0.89 13.32
C ALA A 84 16.28 -1.25 12.31
N ALA A 85 15.06 -0.76 12.52
CA ALA A 85 13.99 -0.90 11.56
C ALA A 85 13.41 0.47 11.15
N PHE A 86 13.04 0.61 9.89
CA PHE A 86 12.17 1.66 9.39
C PHE A 86 10.88 1.05 8.90
N VAL A 87 9.76 1.44 9.48
CA VAL A 87 8.46 0.82 9.19
C VAL A 87 7.60 1.71 8.29
N THR A 88 6.81 1.07 7.43
CA THR A 88 5.87 1.76 6.54
C THR A 88 4.58 0.98 6.40
N LEU A 89 3.45 1.66 6.20
CA LEU A 89 2.21 0.97 5.82
C LEU A 89 2.35 0.34 4.43
N GLY A 90 1.65 -0.77 4.21
CA GLY A 90 1.73 -1.55 2.98
C GLY A 90 3.04 -2.31 2.85
N ASP A 91 3.63 -2.22 1.66
CA ASP A 91 4.93 -2.81 1.30
C ASP A 91 5.98 -1.72 1.07
N PRO A 92 7.24 -1.90 1.51
CA PRO A 92 8.29 -0.89 1.37
C PRO A 92 8.63 -0.49 -0.06
N ASN A 93 8.32 -1.33 -1.05
CA ASN A 93 8.61 -1.08 -2.46
C ASN A 93 7.43 -0.52 -3.27
N VAL A 94 6.21 -0.45 -2.68
CA VAL A 94 4.99 -0.04 -3.39
C VAL A 94 4.50 1.32 -2.89
N TYR A 95 4.78 2.39 -3.64
CA TYR A 95 4.42 3.79 -3.32
C TYR A 95 4.78 4.23 -1.89
N SER A 96 5.86 3.67 -1.35
CA SER A 96 6.33 3.89 0.01
C SER A 96 7.38 5.00 0.10
N THR A 97 7.42 5.65 1.25
CA THR A 97 8.45 6.62 1.62
C THR A 97 9.83 5.98 1.88
N PHE A 98 9.89 4.68 2.16
CA PHE A 98 11.15 3.95 2.41
C PHE A 98 12.15 4.08 1.24
N GLY A 99 11.66 4.13 0.01
CA GLY A 99 12.53 4.32 -1.15
C GLY A 99 13.32 5.63 -1.16
N HIS A 100 12.82 6.70 -0.51
CA HIS A 100 13.56 7.95 -0.33
C HIS A 100 14.69 7.76 0.68
N LEU A 101 14.41 7.18 1.84
CA LEU A 101 15.42 6.87 2.85
C LEU A 101 16.53 5.99 2.29
N ARG A 102 16.17 4.90 1.60
CA ARG A 102 17.13 3.99 0.99
C ARG A 102 18.10 4.71 0.04
N ARG A 103 17.57 5.50 -0.90
CA ARG A 103 18.42 6.28 -1.82
C ARG A 103 19.30 7.29 -1.10
N THR A 104 18.84 7.86 0.01
CA THR A 104 19.63 8.79 0.81
C THR A 104 20.75 8.05 1.55
N LEU A 105 20.48 6.87 2.11
CA LEU A 105 21.52 6.04 2.72
C LEU A 105 22.55 5.59 1.68
N ASP A 106 22.11 5.11 0.51
CA ASP A 106 23.02 4.71 -0.57
C ASP A 106 23.98 5.85 -0.98
N ALA A 107 23.52 7.11 -0.91
CA ALA A 107 24.30 8.28 -1.27
C ALA A 107 25.25 8.78 -0.17
N PHE A 108 24.85 8.73 1.09
CA PHE A 108 25.58 9.36 2.20
C PHE A 108 26.16 8.37 3.21
N HIS A 109 25.62 7.16 3.30
CA HIS A 109 25.97 6.09 4.23
C HIS A 109 26.00 4.70 3.54
N PRO A 110 26.80 4.55 2.45
CA PRO A 110 26.79 3.32 1.62
C PRO A 110 27.30 2.06 2.34
N ASP A 111 27.84 2.23 3.53
CA ASP A 111 28.30 1.17 4.42
C ASP A 111 27.18 0.57 5.31
N VAL A 112 25.97 1.15 5.29
CA VAL A 112 24.81 0.61 6.01
C VAL A 112 24.16 -0.50 5.18
N ASP A 113 24.15 -1.71 5.72
CA ASP A 113 23.42 -2.82 5.11
C ASP A 113 21.90 -2.61 5.24
N VAL A 114 21.19 -2.74 4.13
CA VAL A 114 19.73 -2.56 4.07
C VAL A 114 19.05 -3.84 3.62
N GLU A 115 18.14 -4.35 4.44
CA GLU A 115 17.29 -5.52 4.12
C GLU A 115 15.82 -5.11 4.07
N ILE A 116 15.06 -5.65 3.10
CA ILE A 116 13.64 -5.37 2.97
C ILE A 116 12.83 -6.58 3.42
N VAL A 117 11.89 -6.33 4.33
CA VAL A 117 10.90 -7.31 4.77
C VAL A 117 9.55 -6.93 4.13
N PRO A 118 9.01 -7.77 3.23
CA PRO A 118 7.79 -7.45 2.52
C PRO A 118 6.58 -7.37 3.45
N GLY A 119 5.62 -6.55 3.08
CA GLY A 119 4.33 -6.42 3.77
C GLY A 119 3.16 -6.68 2.82
N VAL A 120 1.97 -6.89 3.37
CA VAL A 120 0.73 -6.95 2.58
C VAL A 120 0.48 -5.56 1.98
N SER A 121 0.56 -5.46 0.66
CA SER A 121 0.35 -4.18 -0.04
C SER A 121 -1.11 -3.71 0.09
N ALA A 122 -1.32 -2.40 0.15
CA ALA A 122 -2.66 -1.81 0.08
C ALA A 122 -3.43 -2.23 -1.19
N MET A 123 -2.72 -2.53 -2.31
CA MET A 123 -3.32 -3.10 -3.51
C MET A 123 -3.98 -4.45 -3.25
N THR A 124 -3.27 -5.37 -2.60
CA THR A 124 -3.77 -6.73 -2.30
C THR A 124 -4.94 -6.66 -1.32
N ALA A 125 -4.80 -5.83 -0.29
CA ALA A 125 -5.88 -5.58 0.67
C ALA A 125 -7.13 -4.99 -0.01
N PHE A 126 -6.95 -4.04 -0.93
CA PHE A 126 -8.02 -3.46 -1.72
C PHE A 126 -8.70 -4.53 -2.58
N ALA A 127 -7.94 -5.31 -3.35
CA ALA A 127 -8.47 -6.36 -4.19
C ALA A 127 -9.32 -7.38 -3.38
N THR A 128 -8.83 -7.76 -2.19
CA THR A 128 -9.57 -8.63 -1.26
C THR A 128 -10.87 -8.00 -0.76
N ALA A 129 -10.84 -6.71 -0.39
CA ALA A 129 -12.02 -6.01 0.14
C ALA A 129 -13.14 -5.82 -0.91
N PHE A 130 -12.77 -5.78 -2.19
CA PHE A 130 -13.68 -5.57 -3.31
C PHE A 130 -13.97 -6.84 -4.11
N ASP A 131 -13.48 -7.99 -3.66
CA ASP A 131 -13.60 -9.28 -4.39
C ASP A 131 -13.12 -9.17 -5.85
N VAL A 132 -12.04 -8.39 -6.04
CA VAL A 132 -11.40 -8.23 -7.36
C VAL A 132 -10.43 -9.36 -7.59
N GLU A 133 -10.82 -10.31 -8.43
CA GLU A 133 -9.94 -11.36 -8.90
C GLU A 133 -9.08 -10.88 -10.08
N ILE A 134 -7.80 -11.24 -10.05
CA ILE A 134 -6.87 -11.02 -11.15
C ILE A 134 -6.56 -12.38 -11.76
N GLU A 135 -7.34 -12.76 -12.77
CA GLU A 135 -7.23 -14.04 -13.44
C GLU A 135 -5.93 -14.19 -14.24
N ALA A 136 -5.59 -15.43 -14.55
CA ALA A 136 -4.46 -15.73 -15.43
C ALA A 136 -4.64 -15.08 -16.80
N GLY A 137 -3.66 -14.30 -17.23
CA GLY A 137 -3.70 -13.53 -18.48
C GLY A 137 -4.32 -12.14 -18.36
N ALA A 138 -4.99 -11.81 -17.25
CA ALA A 138 -5.50 -10.46 -17.03
C ALA A 138 -4.38 -9.47 -16.71
N GLY A 139 -4.46 -8.28 -17.32
CA GLY A 139 -3.59 -7.15 -17.00
C GLY A 139 -4.17 -6.29 -15.89
N LEU A 140 -3.31 -5.85 -14.95
CA LEU A 140 -3.66 -4.85 -13.94
C LEU A 140 -2.57 -3.80 -13.86
N ALA A 141 -2.92 -2.52 -13.98
CA ALA A 141 -1.99 -1.42 -13.81
C ALA A 141 -2.14 -0.75 -12.45
N LEU A 142 -0.99 -0.39 -11.84
CA LEU A 142 -0.95 0.46 -10.66
C LEU A 142 -0.64 1.89 -11.08
N ARG A 143 -1.41 2.87 -10.60
CA ARG A 143 -1.25 4.29 -10.93
C ARG A 143 -1.49 5.15 -9.70
N GLU A 144 -0.93 6.35 -9.70
CA GLU A 144 -1.22 7.37 -8.70
C GLU A 144 -2.27 8.36 -9.27
N ALA A 145 -3.26 8.73 -8.44
CA ALA A 145 -4.36 9.63 -8.81
C ALA A 145 -4.50 10.81 -7.84
N ALA A 146 -3.39 11.32 -7.33
CA ALA A 146 -3.40 12.45 -6.41
C ALA A 146 -3.93 13.74 -7.07
N ASN A 147 -4.63 14.59 -6.28
CA ASN A 147 -5.11 15.91 -6.68
C ASN A 147 -6.06 15.90 -7.91
N GLY A 148 -6.95 14.93 -7.99
CA GLY A 148 -7.90 14.82 -9.10
C GLY A 148 -7.26 14.39 -10.42
N HIS A 149 -6.03 13.83 -10.39
CA HIS A 149 -5.44 13.20 -11.57
C HIS A 149 -6.19 11.92 -11.90
N ALA A 150 -6.48 11.70 -13.19
CA ALA A 150 -7.17 10.53 -13.69
C ALA A 150 -6.31 9.87 -14.79
N PRO A 151 -5.44 8.93 -14.45
CA PRO A 151 -4.68 8.17 -15.44
C PRO A 151 -5.63 7.29 -16.25
N THR A 152 -5.40 7.20 -17.56
CA THR A 152 -6.19 6.42 -18.51
C THR A 152 -5.30 5.52 -19.36
N GLY A 153 -5.88 4.61 -20.12
CA GLY A 153 -5.22 3.72 -21.05
C GLY A 153 -5.37 2.24 -20.70
N PRO A 154 -4.87 1.73 -19.57
CA PRO A 154 -5.05 0.34 -19.18
C PRO A 154 -6.52 -0.02 -18.95
N ASP A 155 -6.90 -1.26 -19.29
CA ASP A 155 -8.28 -1.73 -19.13
C ASP A 155 -8.70 -1.87 -17.66
N ARG A 156 -7.76 -2.23 -16.79
CA ARG A 156 -7.96 -2.36 -15.34
C ARG A 156 -6.85 -1.65 -14.59
N MET A 157 -7.21 -0.86 -13.59
CA MET A 157 -6.25 -0.11 -12.78
C MET A 157 -6.66 -0.10 -11.30
N ILE A 158 -5.67 -0.22 -10.41
CA ILE A 158 -5.81 0.21 -9.03
C ILE A 158 -5.10 1.55 -8.89
N LEU A 159 -5.84 2.54 -8.42
CA LEU A 159 -5.40 3.91 -8.23
C LEU A 159 -5.08 4.15 -6.77
N PHE A 160 -3.87 4.67 -6.52
CA PHE A 160 -3.40 5.03 -5.19
C PHE A 160 -3.56 6.52 -4.95
N LYS A 161 -3.73 6.91 -3.68
CA LYS A 161 -3.74 8.31 -3.25
C LYS A 161 -4.82 9.13 -3.95
N VAL A 162 -6.03 8.62 -4.01
CA VAL A 162 -7.17 9.32 -4.61
C VAL A 162 -7.62 10.43 -3.65
N THR A 163 -6.91 11.57 -3.65
CA THR A 163 -7.16 12.67 -2.71
C THR A 163 -8.21 13.68 -3.19
N ASP A 164 -8.82 13.46 -4.34
CA ASP A 164 -9.94 14.23 -4.88
C ASP A 164 -10.78 13.28 -5.74
N ALA A 165 -11.60 12.47 -5.08
CA ALA A 165 -12.40 11.43 -5.72
C ALA A 165 -13.40 12.00 -6.74
N PRO A 166 -14.15 13.09 -6.46
CA PRO A 166 -15.06 13.65 -7.44
C PRO A 166 -14.37 14.07 -8.75
N ALA A 167 -13.27 14.81 -8.67
CA ALA A 167 -12.54 15.26 -9.87
C ALA A 167 -11.87 14.10 -10.63
N THR A 168 -11.41 13.06 -9.92
CA THR A 168 -10.87 11.84 -10.54
C THR A 168 -11.98 11.05 -11.23
N HIS A 169 -13.14 10.91 -10.58
CA HIS A 169 -14.31 10.19 -11.08
C HIS A 169 -14.83 10.76 -12.39
N GLU A 170 -15.10 12.07 -12.43
CA GLU A 170 -15.59 12.76 -13.62
C GLU A 170 -14.76 12.44 -14.86
N LYS A 171 -13.43 12.52 -14.73
CA LYS A 171 -12.49 12.27 -15.82
C LYS A 171 -12.43 10.80 -16.24
N LEU A 172 -12.46 9.86 -15.26
CA LEU A 172 -12.42 8.43 -15.55
C LEU A 172 -13.72 7.96 -16.23
N VAL A 173 -14.88 8.42 -15.74
CA VAL A 173 -16.19 8.12 -16.35
C VAL A 173 -16.26 8.67 -17.77
N ALA A 174 -15.78 9.90 -18.01
CA ALA A 174 -15.68 10.48 -19.35
C ALA A 174 -14.73 9.66 -20.27
N ALA A 175 -13.74 8.98 -19.72
CA ALA A 175 -12.82 8.09 -20.43
C ALA A 175 -13.34 6.65 -20.56
N GLY A 176 -14.56 6.35 -20.14
CA GLY A 176 -15.24 5.07 -20.29
C GLY A 176 -14.91 4.04 -19.22
N TYR A 177 -14.57 4.46 -17.99
CA TYR A 177 -14.34 3.56 -16.85
C TYR A 177 -15.53 3.55 -15.90
N ASP A 178 -15.77 2.40 -15.28
CA ASP A 178 -16.48 2.28 -14.02
C ASP A 178 -15.47 2.32 -12.89
N VAL A 179 -15.85 2.96 -11.75
CA VAL A 179 -14.91 3.24 -10.66
C VAL A 179 -15.56 2.93 -9.32
N THR A 180 -14.85 2.18 -8.49
CA THR A 180 -15.20 1.91 -7.09
C THR A 180 -14.08 2.39 -6.16
N TYR A 181 -14.46 2.86 -4.97
CA TYR A 181 -13.54 3.49 -4.00
C TYR A 181 -13.49 2.72 -2.70
N GLY A 182 -12.28 2.64 -2.13
CA GLY A 182 -12.06 2.13 -0.79
C GLY A 182 -11.19 3.11 0.01
N ARG A 183 -11.75 3.65 1.09
CA ARG A 183 -11.04 4.53 2.01
C ARG A 183 -10.72 3.79 3.29
N ARG A 184 -9.47 3.85 3.76
CA ARG A 184 -8.97 3.28 5.01
C ARG A 184 -9.31 1.80 5.23
N LEU A 185 -9.20 1.03 4.16
CA LEU A 185 -9.43 -0.41 4.22
C LEU A 185 -8.40 -1.08 5.15
N TYR A 186 -8.87 -1.95 6.03
CA TYR A 186 -8.04 -2.64 7.03
C TYR A 186 -7.25 -1.68 7.93
N MET A 187 -7.78 -0.50 8.23
CA MET A 187 -7.18 0.43 9.18
C MET A 187 -8.04 0.51 10.44
N GLU A 188 -7.39 0.50 11.61
CA GLU A 188 -8.09 0.65 12.89
C GLU A 188 -8.54 2.08 13.15
N GLN A 189 -7.92 3.06 12.50
CA GLN A 189 -8.18 4.48 12.70
C GLN A 189 -8.91 5.10 11.51
N GLY A 190 -9.99 5.81 11.82
CA GLY A 190 -10.88 6.46 10.87
C GLY A 190 -11.95 5.52 10.34
N GLU A 191 -12.87 6.08 9.59
CA GLU A 191 -13.99 5.34 9.02
C GLU A 191 -13.57 4.61 7.73
N THR A 192 -13.89 3.33 7.64
CA THR A 192 -13.77 2.57 6.41
C THR A 192 -14.98 2.84 5.52
N VAL A 193 -14.74 3.29 4.29
CA VAL A 193 -15.79 3.51 3.29
C VAL A 193 -15.51 2.65 2.06
N ILE A 194 -16.54 1.97 1.58
CA ILE A 194 -16.56 1.22 0.32
C ILE A 194 -17.76 1.73 -0.47
N THR A 195 -17.52 2.32 -1.65
CA THR A 195 -18.58 2.98 -2.43
C THR A 195 -18.20 3.11 -3.91
N ASP A 196 -19.22 3.25 -4.77
CA ASP A 196 -19.09 3.67 -6.17
C ASP A 196 -19.48 5.17 -6.36
N ASP A 197 -20.04 5.81 -5.32
CA ASP A 197 -20.33 7.22 -5.31
C ASP A 197 -19.13 8.06 -4.82
N PRO A 198 -18.48 8.87 -5.67
CA PRO A 198 -17.37 9.71 -5.23
C PRO A 198 -17.75 10.76 -4.18
N ALA A 199 -19.06 11.06 -4.02
CA ALA A 199 -19.53 12.02 -3.02
C ALA A 199 -19.42 11.47 -1.59
N ASP A 200 -19.38 10.15 -1.40
CA ASP A 200 -19.13 9.53 -0.10
C ASP A 200 -17.67 9.67 0.36
N ILE A 201 -16.77 10.09 -0.56
CA ILE A 201 -15.35 10.37 -0.31
C ILE A 201 -15.14 11.89 -0.32
N ASP A 202 -15.69 12.56 0.66
CA ASP A 202 -15.68 14.03 0.78
C ASP A 202 -14.36 14.61 1.32
N GLU A 203 -13.56 13.79 1.98
CA GLU A 203 -12.30 14.19 2.57
C GLU A 203 -11.09 13.89 1.66
N ARG A 204 -10.09 14.76 1.69
CA ARG A 204 -8.79 14.54 1.05
C ARG A 204 -7.97 13.52 1.86
N ASP A 205 -8.40 12.26 1.81
CA ASP A 205 -7.72 11.18 2.52
C ASP A 205 -6.68 10.49 1.63
N TYR A 206 -5.42 10.55 2.06
CA TYR A 206 -4.30 9.91 1.38
C TYR A 206 -4.46 8.38 1.26
N TYR A 207 -5.24 7.77 2.13
CA TYR A 207 -5.48 6.32 2.21
C TYR A 207 -6.72 5.87 1.42
N THR A 208 -7.13 6.66 0.45
CA THR A 208 -8.17 6.27 -0.51
C THR A 208 -7.53 5.65 -1.74
N LEU A 209 -8.01 4.45 -2.09
CA LEU A 209 -7.74 3.76 -3.34
C LEU A 209 -9.00 3.71 -4.19
N ALA A 210 -8.82 3.48 -5.51
CA ALA A 210 -9.94 3.18 -6.40
C ALA A 210 -9.58 2.03 -7.35
N TYR A 211 -10.59 1.27 -7.76
CA TYR A 211 -10.52 0.34 -8.88
C TYR A 211 -11.25 0.96 -10.06
N ALA A 212 -10.57 1.09 -11.18
CA ALA A 212 -11.12 1.59 -12.42
C ALA A 212 -11.03 0.50 -13.50
N VAL A 213 -12.16 0.15 -14.11
CA VAL A 213 -12.28 -0.86 -15.14
C VAL A 213 -13.01 -0.30 -16.36
N LYS A 214 -12.53 -0.62 -17.56
CA LYS A 214 -13.20 -0.24 -18.80
C LYS A 214 -14.58 -0.88 -18.91
N ARG A 215 -15.61 -0.11 -19.25
CA ARG A 215 -17.01 -0.57 -19.39
C ARG A 215 -17.22 -1.58 -20.51
N ASP A 216 -16.41 -1.49 -21.55
CA ASP A 216 -16.42 -2.37 -22.71
C ASP A 216 -15.53 -3.61 -22.54
N LEU A 217 -14.92 -3.78 -21.37
CA LEU A 217 -14.15 -4.97 -21.06
C LEU A 217 -15.09 -6.14 -20.81
N ASP A 218 -15.03 -7.13 -21.68
CA ASP A 218 -15.77 -8.39 -21.51
C ASP A 218 -15.03 -9.21 -20.42
N ILE A 219 -15.59 -9.16 -19.21
CA ILE A 219 -15.12 -9.95 -18.07
C ILE A 219 -16.06 -11.15 -18.00
N GLU A 220 -15.65 -12.29 -18.55
CA GLU A 220 -16.40 -13.54 -18.32
C GLU A 220 -16.46 -13.79 -16.81
N PRO A 221 -17.65 -13.98 -16.23
CA PRO A 221 -17.77 -14.36 -14.84
C PRO A 221 -16.99 -15.66 -14.59
N ALA A 222 -16.22 -15.73 -13.53
CA ALA A 222 -15.46 -16.94 -13.17
C ALA A 222 -16.36 -18.19 -13.09
N THR A 223 -17.65 -18.02 -12.81
CA THR A 223 -18.69 -19.05 -12.81
C THR A 223 -19.00 -19.61 -14.18
N ALA A 224 -18.84 -18.88 -15.28
CA ALA A 224 -19.13 -19.37 -16.63
C ALA A 224 -18.25 -20.57 -17.01
N ARG A 225 -16.99 -20.58 -16.57
CA ARG A 225 -16.07 -21.71 -16.79
C ARG A 225 -16.45 -22.98 -16.04
N PHE A 226 -17.21 -22.89 -14.95
CA PHE A 226 -17.68 -24.02 -14.16
C PHE A 226 -19.01 -24.56 -14.69
N GLU A 227 -19.84 -23.75 -15.33
CA GLU A 227 -21.07 -24.18 -15.98
C GLU A 227 -20.77 -25.09 -17.18
N GLU A 228 -19.74 -24.76 -18.00
CA GLU A 228 -19.27 -25.64 -19.07
C GLU A 228 -18.71 -26.97 -18.57
N LEU A 229 -18.08 -27.04 -17.40
CA LEU A 229 -17.59 -28.25 -16.77
C LEU A 229 -18.74 -29.08 -16.19
N GLY A 230 -19.84 -28.48 -15.73
CA GLY A 230 -21.02 -29.12 -15.22
C GLY A 230 -21.75 -29.91 -16.32
N ASP A 231 -21.85 -29.37 -17.51
CA ASP A 231 -22.46 -30.02 -18.68
C ASP A 231 -21.59 -31.17 -19.26
N ALA A 232 -20.27 -31.10 -19.06
CA ALA A 232 -19.34 -32.16 -19.51
C ALA A 232 -19.31 -33.38 -18.59
N THR A 233 -19.81 -33.28 -17.35
CA THR A 233 -19.96 -34.41 -16.41
C THR A 233 -21.34 -35.13 -16.53
N GLY A 234 -21.84 -35.31 -17.73
CA GLY A 234 -22.97 -36.19 -17.99
C GLY A 234 -22.68 -37.58 -17.40
N VAL A 235 -23.13 -37.80 -16.17
CA VAL A 235 -23.15 -39.11 -15.53
C VAL A 235 -24.11 -39.98 -16.38
N GLY A 236 -23.52 -40.79 -17.26
CA GLY A 236 -24.25 -41.82 -17.96
C GLY A 236 -24.93 -42.69 -16.93
N GLU A 237 -26.26 -42.67 -16.90
CA GLU A 237 -27.07 -43.70 -16.28
C GLU A 237 -26.60 -45.04 -16.84
N ARG A 238 -25.94 -45.82 -16.01
CA ARG A 238 -25.76 -47.25 -16.27
C ARG A 238 -27.00 -47.96 -15.72
N ALA A 239 -27.82 -48.45 -16.65
CA ALA A 239 -28.83 -49.41 -16.40
C ALA A 239 -28.26 -50.77 -15.90
#